data_4ed897fef9fc28e0bfbe25bba7c79866
#
_entry.id   4ed897fef9fc28e0bfbe25bba7c79866
#
_cell.length_a   1.000
_cell.length_b   1.000
_cell.length_c   1.000
_cell.angle_alpha   90.00
_cell.angle_beta   90.00
_cell.angle_gamma   90.00
#
_symmetry.space_group_name_H-M   'P 1'
#
loop_
_entity.id
_entity.type
_entity.pdbx_description
1 polymer ?
#
loop_
_entity_poly.entity_id
_entity_poly.type
_entity_poly.pdbx_seq_one_letter_code
_entity_poly.pdbx_strand_id
1 'polypeptide(L)'
;MTRMKYLVAAATLSLALVGCSSSKDTVPDSPPSEIYATAQEKLQDGNFKAAIKQLEALDNRYPFGPYSQQVQLDLIYAYYKNADLPLAQAAIDRFMRLNPTHPNIDYVIYMRGLTDMALDDSALQGFFGVDRSDRDPTHARDAFRDFSQLVRNYPNSQYAADAQKRLVYLKNRLAKYELSVAQFYTKREAYVAV
;
A
#
# COMPACT_ATOMS: atom_id res chain seq x y z
N MET A 1 45.03 29.68 -29.85
CA MET A 1 43.64 29.15 -29.87
C MET A 1 43.46 27.74 -29.26
N THR A 2 44.41 26.85 -29.38
CA THR A 2 44.36 25.49 -28.85
C THR A 2 44.35 25.42 -27.31
N ARG A 3 45.16 26.21 -26.62
CA ARG A 3 45.23 26.22 -25.14
C ARG A 3 43.92 26.64 -24.45
N MET A 4 43.15 27.54 -25.07
CA MET A 4 41.89 28.04 -24.55
C MET A 4 40.79 26.99 -24.65
N LYS A 5 40.83 26.06 -25.64
CA LYS A 5 39.90 24.95 -25.80
C LYS A 5 40.10 23.89 -24.69
N TYR A 6 41.33 23.65 -24.26
CA TYR A 6 41.61 22.69 -23.16
C TYR A 6 41.24 23.25 -21.79
N LEU A 7 41.34 24.59 -21.59
CA LEU A 7 40.88 25.22 -20.34
C LEU A 7 39.34 25.18 -20.20
N VAL A 8 38.62 25.37 -21.29
CA VAL A 8 37.16 25.26 -21.28
C VAL A 8 36.72 23.82 -21.08
N ALA A 9 37.38 22.83 -21.70
CA ALA A 9 37.08 21.42 -21.52
C ALA A 9 37.40 20.93 -20.09
N ALA A 10 38.45 21.43 -19.45
CA ALA A 10 38.78 21.12 -18.06
C ALA A 10 37.80 21.75 -17.08
N ALA A 11 37.29 22.94 -17.34
CA ALA A 11 36.29 23.62 -16.51
C ALA A 11 34.91 22.95 -16.59
N THR A 12 34.52 22.40 -17.75
CA THR A 12 33.25 21.66 -17.90
C THR A 12 33.28 20.28 -17.24
N LEU A 13 34.44 19.63 -17.20
CA LEU A 13 34.61 18.33 -16.57
C LEU A 13 34.60 18.41 -15.03
N SER A 14 35.06 19.54 -14.46
CA SER A 14 35.05 19.75 -13.00
C SER A 14 33.65 20.10 -12.45
N LEU A 15 32.72 20.63 -13.27
CA LEU A 15 31.33 20.87 -12.84
C LEU A 15 30.48 19.61 -12.77
N ALA A 16 30.89 18.51 -13.45
CA ALA A 16 30.15 17.26 -13.45
C ALA A 16 30.35 16.41 -12.16
N LEU A 17 31.30 16.78 -11.30
CA LEU A 17 31.64 16.01 -10.08
C LEU A 17 30.95 16.49 -8.80
N VAL A 18 30.14 17.55 -8.85
CA VAL A 18 29.47 18.14 -7.66
C VAL A 18 28.09 17.54 -7.40
N GLY A 19 27.66 16.52 -8.13
CA GLY A 19 26.29 16.07 -8.18
C GLY A 19 25.95 14.75 -7.49
N CYS A 20 26.56 14.36 -6.35
CA CYS A 20 26.07 13.23 -5.55
C CYS A 20 26.42 13.38 -4.06
N SER A 21 26.05 14.52 -3.47
CA SER A 21 25.85 14.57 -2.03
C SER A 21 24.37 14.35 -1.74
N SER A 22 23.89 13.11 -1.93
CA SER A 22 22.70 12.62 -1.29
C SER A 22 23.00 12.61 0.22
N SER A 23 22.61 13.67 0.93
CA SER A 23 22.47 13.60 2.38
C SER A 23 21.51 12.44 2.64
N LYS A 24 22.02 11.28 2.99
CA LYS A 24 21.22 10.23 3.56
C LYS A 24 20.61 10.82 4.82
N ASP A 25 19.36 11.24 4.66
CA ASP A 25 18.52 11.75 5.75
C ASP A 25 18.23 10.55 6.67
N THR A 26 19.25 10.15 7.43
CA THR A 26 19.22 8.99 8.31
C THR A 26 18.54 9.38 9.62
N VAL A 27 17.61 8.52 10.07
CA VAL A 27 17.03 8.66 11.39
C VAL A 27 18.14 8.60 12.43
N PRO A 28 18.25 9.59 13.36
CA PRO A 28 19.24 9.61 14.42
C PRO A 28 19.28 8.30 15.22
N ASP A 29 20.41 8.00 15.81
CA ASP A 29 20.55 6.85 16.71
C ASP A 29 20.04 7.26 18.11
N SER A 30 18.70 7.25 18.24
CA SER A 30 17.97 7.56 19.46
C SER A 30 17.38 6.29 20.09
N PRO A 31 17.05 6.31 21.39
CA PRO A 31 16.34 5.19 22.04
C PRO A 31 15.06 4.79 21.29
N PRO A 32 14.69 3.51 21.29
CA PRO A 32 13.50 3.03 20.58
C PRO A 32 12.21 3.79 20.92
N SER A 33 12.06 4.21 22.18
CA SER A 33 10.90 5.00 22.65
C SER A 33 10.81 6.39 22.00
N GLU A 34 11.94 7.05 21.77
CA GLU A 34 11.98 8.37 21.12
C GLU A 34 11.69 8.26 19.63
N ILE A 35 12.29 7.27 18.95
CA ILE A 35 12.00 7.02 17.53
C ILE A 35 10.52 6.72 17.35
N TYR A 36 9.94 5.88 18.24
CA TYR A 36 8.52 5.53 18.20
C TYR A 36 7.62 6.74 18.48
N ALA A 37 7.93 7.54 19.49
CA ALA A 37 7.17 8.76 19.80
C ALA A 37 7.18 9.75 18.63
N THR A 38 8.34 9.94 17.98
CA THR A 38 8.46 10.76 16.77
C THR A 38 7.62 10.19 15.63
N ALA A 39 7.62 8.87 15.43
CA ALA A 39 6.79 8.23 14.42
C ALA A 39 5.30 8.47 14.65
N GLN A 40 4.84 8.34 15.91
CA GLN A 40 3.44 8.59 16.29
C GLN A 40 3.02 10.05 16.05
N GLU A 41 3.89 11.01 16.39
CA GLU A 41 3.66 12.43 16.07
C GLU A 41 3.45 12.62 14.55
N LYS A 42 4.35 12.05 13.73
CA LYS A 42 4.24 12.16 12.26
C LYS A 42 2.99 11.48 11.69
N LEU A 43 2.54 10.38 12.29
CA LEU A 43 1.27 9.73 11.93
C LEU A 43 0.06 10.64 12.25
N GLN A 44 0.06 11.28 13.41
CA GLN A 44 -1.00 12.22 13.84
C GLN A 44 -1.05 13.47 12.94
N ASP A 45 0.12 13.98 12.56
CA ASP A 45 0.25 15.11 11.63
C ASP A 45 -0.14 14.77 10.17
N GLY A 46 -0.40 13.49 9.86
CA GLY A 46 -0.63 13.03 8.50
C GLY A 46 0.62 13.01 7.61
N ASN A 47 1.81 13.19 8.19
CA ASN A 47 3.07 13.11 7.47
C ASN A 47 3.55 11.65 7.38
N PHE A 48 2.80 10.86 6.58
CA PHE A 48 3.00 9.41 6.47
C PHE A 48 4.40 9.06 5.94
N LYS A 49 4.95 9.83 5.02
CA LYS A 49 6.30 9.60 4.50
C LYS A 49 7.37 9.73 5.58
N ALA A 50 7.27 10.72 6.44
CA ALA A 50 8.19 10.88 7.55
C ALA A 50 7.97 9.81 8.63
N ALA A 51 6.71 9.44 8.90
CA ALA A 51 6.37 8.35 9.82
C ALA A 51 6.95 7.00 9.35
N ILE A 52 6.79 6.65 8.07
CA ILE A 52 7.34 5.42 7.47
C ILE A 52 8.85 5.36 7.73
N LYS A 53 9.57 6.44 7.48
CA LYS A 53 11.02 6.49 7.69
C LYS A 53 11.42 6.18 9.13
N GLN A 54 10.70 6.72 10.12
CA GLN A 54 10.95 6.44 11.54
C GLN A 54 10.62 4.99 11.90
N LEU A 55 9.47 4.51 11.43
CA LEU A 55 9.00 3.13 11.70
C LEU A 55 9.90 2.08 11.05
N GLU A 56 10.33 2.29 9.81
CA GLU A 56 11.28 1.40 9.13
C GLU A 56 12.64 1.35 9.85
N ALA A 57 13.14 2.53 10.30
CA ALA A 57 14.36 2.58 11.07
C ALA A 57 14.25 1.80 12.38
N LEU A 58 13.07 1.87 13.03
CA LEU A 58 12.81 1.15 14.27
C LEU A 58 12.65 -0.36 14.04
N ASP A 59 11.90 -0.79 13.00
CA ASP A 59 11.74 -2.21 12.64
C ASP A 59 13.09 -2.85 12.28
N ASN A 60 13.94 -2.12 11.55
CA ASN A 60 15.26 -2.61 11.14
C ASN A 60 16.27 -2.70 12.28
N ARG A 61 16.28 -1.71 13.20
CA ARG A 61 17.24 -1.68 14.32
C ARG A 61 16.83 -2.58 15.48
N TYR A 62 15.51 -2.70 15.72
CA TYR A 62 14.95 -3.39 16.88
C TYR A 62 13.82 -4.36 16.51
N PRO A 63 14.08 -5.35 15.62
CA PRO A 63 13.04 -6.23 15.06
C PRO A 63 12.33 -7.10 16.12
N PHE A 64 12.96 -7.29 17.28
CA PHE A 64 12.43 -8.05 18.43
C PHE A 64 12.21 -7.17 19.66
N GLY A 65 12.19 -5.86 19.49
CA GLY A 65 12.00 -4.91 20.57
C GLY A 65 10.55 -4.87 21.06
N PRO A 66 10.30 -4.12 22.16
CA PRO A 66 8.96 -4.04 22.78
C PRO A 66 7.89 -3.41 21.86
N TYR A 67 8.31 -2.68 20.84
CA TYR A 67 7.41 -2.03 19.89
C TYR A 67 7.25 -2.81 18.58
N SER A 68 7.94 -3.94 18.37
CA SER A 68 8.07 -4.59 17.07
C SER A 68 6.72 -4.90 16.40
N GLN A 69 5.77 -5.46 17.14
CA GLN A 69 4.44 -5.77 16.59
C GLN A 69 3.63 -4.51 16.28
N GLN A 70 3.66 -3.51 17.18
CA GLN A 70 2.94 -2.26 16.97
C GLN A 70 3.53 -1.46 15.80
N VAL A 71 4.85 -1.42 15.67
CA VAL A 71 5.54 -0.80 14.53
C VAL A 71 5.11 -1.41 13.20
N GLN A 72 4.96 -2.74 13.14
CA GLN A 72 4.49 -3.42 11.94
C GLN A 72 3.03 -3.05 11.61
N LEU A 73 2.15 -2.94 12.61
CA LEU A 73 0.78 -2.48 12.42
C LEU A 73 0.72 -1.02 11.93
N ASP A 74 1.55 -0.16 12.52
CA ASP A 74 1.64 1.26 12.15
C ASP A 74 2.24 1.42 10.74
N LEU A 75 3.20 0.58 10.33
CA LEU A 75 3.73 0.55 8.95
C LEU A 75 2.65 0.17 7.94
N ILE A 76 1.82 -0.83 8.22
CA ILE A 76 0.69 -1.20 7.36
C ILE A 76 -0.21 0.02 7.11
N TYR A 77 -0.56 0.75 8.18
CA TYR A 77 -1.38 1.94 8.08
C TYR A 77 -0.68 3.06 7.30
N ALA A 78 0.58 3.35 7.64
CA ALA A 78 1.35 4.43 7.05
C ALA A 78 1.57 4.22 5.55
N TYR A 79 1.94 3.01 5.11
CA TYR A 79 2.07 2.68 3.69
C TYR A 79 0.74 2.84 2.93
N TYR A 80 -0.36 2.33 3.50
CA TYR A 80 -1.68 2.50 2.90
C TYR A 80 -2.06 3.98 2.74
N LYS A 81 -1.85 4.79 3.78
CA LYS A 81 -2.15 6.23 3.78
C LYS A 81 -1.24 7.04 2.87
N ASN A 82 0.01 6.58 2.66
CA ASN A 82 0.95 7.19 1.71
C ASN A 82 0.72 6.73 0.26
N ALA A 83 -0.27 5.86 0.03
CA ALA A 83 -0.54 5.21 -1.26
C ALA A 83 0.59 4.31 -1.78
N ASP A 84 1.48 3.84 -0.91
CA ASP A 84 2.50 2.84 -1.19
C ASP A 84 1.88 1.43 -1.08
N LEU A 85 0.86 1.17 -1.90
CA LEU A 85 0.02 -0.02 -1.79
C LEU A 85 0.78 -1.35 -1.88
N PRO A 86 1.81 -1.51 -2.75
CA PRO A 86 2.61 -2.74 -2.76
C PRO A 86 3.38 -2.98 -1.47
N LEU A 87 3.87 -1.91 -0.81
CA LEU A 87 4.54 -2.03 0.49
C LEU A 87 3.54 -2.36 1.60
N ALA A 88 2.34 -1.79 1.55
CA ALA A 88 1.26 -2.15 2.46
C ALA A 88 0.91 -3.65 2.35
N GLN A 89 0.73 -4.20 1.13
CA GLN A 89 0.49 -5.63 0.93
C GLN A 89 1.62 -6.48 1.50
N ALA A 90 2.87 -6.14 1.19
CA ALA A 90 4.02 -6.89 1.69
C ALA A 90 4.11 -6.89 3.23
N ALA A 91 3.84 -5.74 3.86
CA ALA A 91 3.82 -5.61 5.32
C ALA A 91 2.67 -6.42 5.96
N ILE A 92 1.47 -6.41 5.35
CA ILE A 92 0.30 -7.19 5.76
C ILE A 92 0.62 -8.70 5.70
N ASP A 93 1.13 -9.17 4.57
CA ASP A 93 1.47 -10.59 4.38
C ASP A 93 2.55 -11.05 5.35
N ARG A 94 3.56 -10.21 5.59
CA ARG A 94 4.60 -10.48 6.59
C ARG A 94 3.99 -10.60 7.99
N PHE A 95 3.14 -9.64 8.39
CA PHE A 95 2.51 -9.64 9.71
C PHE A 95 1.65 -10.88 9.92
N MET A 96 0.80 -11.22 8.95
CA MET A 96 -0.10 -12.39 9.03
C MET A 96 0.65 -13.72 9.13
N ARG A 97 1.81 -13.84 8.45
CA ARG A 97 2.65 -15.04 8.57
C ARG A 97 3.34 -15.16 9.92
N LEU A 98 3.81 -14.04 10.47
CA LEU A 98 4.57 -14.03 11.72
C LEU A 98 3.69 -14.03 12.96
N ASN A 99 2.48 -13.46 12.85
CA ASN A 99 1.58 -13.21 13.97
C ASN A 99 0.12 -13.67 13.67
N PRO A 100 -0.12 -14.93 13.29
CA PRO A 100 -1.43 -15.38 12.79
C PRO A 100 -2.56 -15.33 13.85
N THR A 101 -2.21 -15.31 15.13
CA THR A 101 -3.15 -15.29 16.27
C THR A 101 -3.12 -13.96 17.04
N HIS A 102 -2.55 -12.89 16.44
CA HIS A 102 -2.45 -11.61 17.11
C HIS A 102 -3.85 -11.03 17.41
N PRO A 103 -4.05 -10.37 18.57
CA PRO A 103 -5.36 -9.80 18.94
C PRO A 103 -5.93 -8.84 17.89
N ASN A 104 -5.09 -8.11 17.16
CA ASN A 104 -5.50 -7.16 16.11
C ASN A 104 -5.43 -7.77 14.70
N ILE A 105 -5.56 -9.09 14.55
CA ILE A 105 -5.52 -9.73 13.23
C ILE A 105 -6.74 -9.32 12.36
N ASP A 106 -7.86 -9.01 12.99
CA ASP A 106 -9.04 -8.45 12.34
C ASP A 106 -8.74 -7.10 11.67
N TYR A 107 -7.99 -6.23 12.33
CA TYR A 107 -7.48 -4.99 11.74
C TYR A 107 -6.62 -5.27 10.49
N VAL A 108 -5.71 -6.24 10.57
CA VAL A 108 -4.80 -6.55 9.46
C VAL A 108 -5.58 -7.10 8.25
N ILE A 109 -6.57 -7.98 8.48
CA ILE A 109 -7.47 -8.47 7.42
C ILE A 109 -8.27 -7.31 6.81
N TYR A 110 -8.76 -6.39 7.65
CA TYR A 110 -9.46 -5.19 7.17
C TYR A 110 -8.57 -4.32 6.29
N MET A 111 -7.31 -4.05 6.73
CA MET A 111 -6.34 -3.27 5.96
C MET A 111 -5.96 -3.96 4.64
N ARG A 112 -5.92 -5.30 4.60
CA ARG A 112 -5.70 -6.05 3.35
C ARG A 112 -6.82 -5.80 2.35
N GLY A 113 -8.07 -5.95 2.78
CA GLY A 113 -9.21 -5.64 1.93
C GLY A 113 -9.25 -4.19 1.45
N LEU A 114 -8.88 -3.22 2.30
CA LEU A 114 -8.76 -1.81 1.89
C LEU A 114 -7.66 -1.59 0.86
N THR A 115 -6.51 -2.24 1.03
CA THR A 115 -5.37 -2.13 0.12
C THR A 115 -5.72 -2.71 -1.25
N ASP A 116 -6.38 -3.87 -1.30
CA ASP A 116 -6.84 -4.47 -2.54
C ASP A 116 -7.92 -3.61 -3.23
N MET A 117 -8.86 -3.03 -2.49
CA MET A 117 -9.79 -2.05 -3.07
C MET A 117 -9.06 -0.84 -3.67
N ALA A 118 -8.05 -0.31 -2.97
CA ALA A 118 -7.27 0.82 -3.45
C ALA A 118 -6.44 0.45 -4.69
N LEU A 119 -5.96 -0.79 -4.81
CA LEU A 119 -5.29 -1.31 -6.01
C LEU A 119 -6.26 -1.47 -7.18
N ASP A 120 -7.48 -1.98 -6.95
CA ASP A 120 -8.53 -2.02 -7.97
C ASP A 120 -8.87 -0.60 -8.46
N ASP A 121 -8.95 0.38 -7.55
CA ASP A 121 -9.21 1.77 -7.87
C ASP A 121 -8.00 2.48 -8.53
N SER A 122 -6.77 2.26 -8.07
CA SER A 122 -5.55 2.92 -8.58
C SER A 122 -5.20 2.48 -10.00
N ALA A 123 -5.48 1.23 -10.35
CA ALA A 123 -5.44 0.78 -11.74
C ALA A 123 -6.38 1.60 -12.64
N LEU A 124 -7.22 2.47 -12.05
CA LEU A 124 -8.29 3.24 -12.67
C LEU A 124 -8.00 4.74 -12.76
N GLN A 125 -6.94 5.28 -12.15
CA GLN A 125 -6.58 6.70 -12.27
C GLN A 125 -6.04 7.10 -13.65
N GLY A 126 -6.07 6.20 -14.63
CA GLY A 126 -5.89 6.50 -16.03
C GLY A 126 -7.10 7.20 -16.63
N PHE A 127 -7.11 8.52 -16.52
CA PHE A 127 -7.78 9.51 -17.40
C PHE A 127 -9.12 9.11 -18.05
N PHE A 128 -10.20 9.90 -17.76
CA PHE A 128 -11.49 9.99 -18.45
C PHE A 128 -12.45 8.79 -18.37
N GLY A 129 -13.53 8.92 -17.61
CA GLY A 129 -14.89 8.39 -17.84
C GLY A 129 -15.07 6.98 -18.44
N VAL A 130 -14.02 6.14 -18.42
CA VAL A 130 -14.04 4.80 -19.03
C VAL A 130 -14.84 3.86 -18.14
N ASP A 131 -15.78 3.16 -18.73
CA ASP A 131 -16.55 2.10 -18.07
C ASP A 131 -15.57 1.07 -17.51
N ARG A 132 -15.64 0.86 -16.18
CA ARG A 132 -14.72 0.02 -15.41
C ARG A 132 -15.08 -1.46 -15.46
N SER A 133 -16.18 -1.80 -16.13
CA SER A 133 -16.71 -3.16 -16.15
C SER A 133 -15.79 -4.18 -16.83
N ASP A 134 -14.93 -3.72 -17.75
CA ASP A 134 -14.11 -4.58 -18.62
C ASP A 134 -12.75 -4.96 -18.04
N ARG A 135 -12.37 -4.41 -16.86
CA ARG A 135 -11.03 -4.63 -16.31
C ARG A 135 -10.97 -5.83 -15.39
N ASP A 136 -9.78 -6.43 -15.34
CA ASP A 136 -9.47 -7.56 -14.46
C ASP A 136 -9.92 -7.27 -13.01
N PRO A 137 -10.86 -8.06 -12.47
CA PRO A 137 -11.41 -7.85 -11.14
C PRO A 137 -10.62 -8.57 -10.05
N THR A 138 -9.37 -8.95 -10.28
CA THR A 138 -8.58 -9.76 -9.32
C THR A 138 -8.51 -9.10 -7.95
N HIS A 139 -8.13 -7.83 -7.87
CA HIS A 139 -8.09 -7.12 -6.59
C HIS A 139 -9.48 -6.94 -5.96
N ALA A 140 -10.52 -6.72 -6.75
CA ALA A 140 -11.90 -6.67 -6.23
C ALA A 140 -12.34 -8.03 -5.64
N ARG A 141 -11.93 -9.16 -6.26
CA ARG A 141 -12.21 -10.51 -5.72
C ARG A 141 -11.42 -10.77 -4.43
N ASP A 142 -10.16 -10.35 -4.39
CA ASP A 142 -9.33 -10.50 -3.19
C ASP A 142 -9.88 -9.67 -2.03
N ALA A 143 -10.23 -8.41 -2.26
CA ALA A 143 -10.89 -7.56 -1.27
C ALA A 143 -12.22 -8.17 -0.78
N PHE A 144 -13.04 -8.71 -1.69
CA PHE A 144 -14.30 -9.39 -1.34
C PHE A 144 -14.06 -10.60 -0.43
N ARG A 145 -13.04 -11.42 -0.73
CA ARG A 145 -12.65 -12.57 0.08
C ARG A 145 -12.25 -12.13 1.50
N ASP A 146 -11.41 -11.10 1.60
CA ASP A 146 -10.86 -10.63 2.86
C ASP A 146 -11.93 -10.00 3.76
N PHE A 147 -12.78 -9.13 3.23
CA PHE A 147 -13.91 -8.61 4.00
C PHE A 147 -14.93 -9.69 4.37
N SER A 148 -15.14 -10.71 3.51
CA SER A 148 -15.99 -11.85 3.84
C SER A 148 -15.40 -12.68 4.98
N GLN A 149 -14.07 -12.88 4.98
CA GLN A 149 -13.35 -13.54 6.07
C GLN A 149 -13.50 -12.75 7.38
N LEU A 150 -13.31 -11.43 7.33
CA LEU A 150 -13.45 -10.56 8.49
C LEU A 150 -14.83 -10.67 9.12
N VAL A 151 -15.89 -10.45 8.33
CA VAL A 151 -17.28 -10.47 8.82
C VAL A 151 -17.66 -11.83 9.39
N ARG A 152 -17.20 -12.92 8.77
CA ARG A 152 -17.50 -14.29 9.21
C ARG A 152 -16.75 -14.70 10.46
N ASN A 153 -15.44 -14.40 10.53
CA ASN A 153 -14.57 -14.89 11.60
C ASN A 153 -14.50 -13.92 12.79
N TYR A 154 -14.77 -12.62 12.55
CA TYR A 154 -14.68 -11.55 13.54
C TYR A 154 -15.93 -10.66 13.52
N PRO A 155 -17.14 -11.21 13.73
CA PRO A 155 -18.39 -10.47 13.59
C PRO A 155 -18.52 -9.30 14.58
N ASN A 156 -17.81 -9.38 15.71
CA ASN A 156 -17.79 -8.35 16.75
C ASN A 156 -16.63 -7.31 16.57
N SER A 157 -15.86 -7.42 15.49
CA SER A 157 -14.82 -6.43 15.17
C SER A 157 -15.43 -5.08 14.89
N GLN A 158 -14.77 -4.01 15.36
CA GLN A 158 -15.16 -2.64 15.05
C GLN A 158 -15.17 -2.34 13.53
N TYR A 159 -14.47 -3.15 12.74
CA TYR A 159 -14.38 -3.02 11.29
C TYR A 159 -15.49 -3.79 10.54
N ALA A 160 -16.22 -4.68 11.22
CA ALA A 160 -17.18 -5.57 10.58
C ALA A 160 -18.32 -4.82 9.87
N ALA A 161 -18.84 -3.76 10.47
CA ALA A 161 -19.94 -2.97 9.90
C ALA A 161 -19.53 -2.24 8.60
N ASP A 162 -18.31 -1.69 8.56
CA ASP A 162 -17.77 -1.06 7.35
C ASP A 162 -17.44 -2.11 6.27
N ALA A 163 -16.85 -3.24 6.67
CA ALA A 163 -16.57 -4.35 5.77
C ALA A 163 -17.85 -4.87 5.08
N GLN A 164 -18.98 -4.97 5.79
CA GLN A 164 -20.27 -5.34 5.19
C GLN A 164 -20.72 -4.36 4.10
N LYS A 165 -20.56 -3.06 4.30
CA LYS A 165 -20.89 -2.04 3.29
C LYS A 165 -20.00 -2.20 2.05
N ARG A 166 -18.71 -2.46 2.26
CA ARG A 166 -17.75 -2.70 1.16
C ARG A 166 -18.06 -3.97 0.39
N LEU A 167 -18.50 -5.03 1.06
CA LEU A 167 -18.96 -6.26 0.40
C LEU A 167 -20.11 -6.01 -0.58
N VAL A 168 -21.07 -5.15 -0.22
CA VAL A 168 -22.16 -4.77 -1.13
C VAL A 168 -21.62 -4.06 -2.37
N TYR A 169 -20.71 -3.10 -2.18
CA TYR A 169 -20.05 -2.40 -3.28
C TYR A 169 -19.28 -3.36 -4.20
N LEU A 170 -18.45 -4.22 -3.63
CA LEU A 170 -17.63 -5.19 -4.37
C LEU A 170 -18.49 -6.21 -5.11
N LYS A 171 -19.58 -6.70 -4.49
CA LYS A 171 -20.55 -7.58 -5.17
C LYS A 171 -21.12 -6.94 -6.43
N ASN A 172 -21.50 -5.67 -6.35
CA ASN A 172 -22.03 -4.93 -7.50
C ASN A 172 -20.94 -4.70 -8.56
N ARG A 173 -19.70 -4.41 -8.15
CA ARG A 173 -18.56 -4.25 -9.05
C ARG A 173 -18.26 -5.55 -9.81
N LEU A 174 -18.23 -6.69 -9.10
CA LEU A 174 -17.99 -8.02 -9.69
C LEU A 174 -19.15 -8.42 -10.63
N ALA A 175 -20.39 -8.20 -10.23
CA ALA A 175 -21.55 -8.49 -11.08
C ALA A 175 -21.53 -7.69 -12.40
N LYS A 176 -21.11 -6.41 -12.36
CA LYS A 176 -20.96 -5.61 -13.57
C LYS A 176 -19.88 -6.16 -14.50
N TYR A 177 -18.77 -6.63 -13.94
CA TYR A 177 -17.72 -7.29 -14.74
C TYR A 177 -18.25 -8.54 -15.45
N GLU A 178 -18.89 -9.46 -14.72
CA GLU A 178 -19.44 -10.67 -15.31
C GLU A 178 -20.50 -10.34 -16.41
N LEU A 179 -21.33 -9.33 -16.18
CA LEU A 179 -22.29 -8.86 -17.20
C LEU A 179 -21.57 -8.31 -18.43
N SER A 180 -20.49 -7.56 -18.30
CA SER A 180 -19.74 -7.03 -19.45
C SER A 180 -19.10 -8.15 -20.27
N VAL A 181 -18.57 -9.17 -19.60
CA VAL A 181 -18.04 -10.38 -20.24
C VAL A 181 -19.13 -11.12 -21.03
N ALA A 182 -20.29 -11.34 -20.39
CA ALA A 182 -21.44 -11.98 -21.06
C ALA A 182 -21.90 -11.19 -22.30
N GLN A 183 -22.02 -9.86 -22.17
CA GLN A 183 -22.38 -8.98 -23.29
C GLN A 183 -21.37 -9.02 -24.44
N PHE A 184 -20.07 -9.08 -24.10
CA PHE A 184 -19.00 -9.18 -25.10
C PHE A 184 -19.11 -10.47 -25.92
N TYR A 185 -19.31 -11.63 -25.29
CA TYR A 185 -19.45 -12.90 -25.99
C TYR A 185 -20.79 -13.02 -26.73
N THR A 186 -21.88 -12.48 -26.18
CA THR A 186 -23.18 -12.43 -26.86
C THR A 186 -23.10 -11.65 -28.17
N LYS A 187 -22.44 -10.47 -28.16
CA LYS A 187 -22.24 -9.67 -29.39
C LYS A 187 -21.43 -10.39 -30.47
N ARG A 188 -20.64 -11.40 -30.10
CA ARG A 188 -19.83 -12.22 -31.00
C ARG A 188 -20.47 -13.56 -31.36
N GLU A 189 -21.71 -13.77 -30.94
CA GLU A 189 -22.47 -15.01 -31.15
C GLU A 189 -21.79 -16.26 -30.55
N ALA A 190 -20.86 -16.06 -29.62
CA ALA A 190 -20.11 -17.11 -28.92
C ALA A 190 -20.89 -17.60 -27.68
N TYR A 191 -22.11 -18.09 -27.88
CA TYR A 191 -23.07 -18.42 -26.81
C TYR A 191 -22.62 -19.53 -25.86
N VAL A 192 -21.63 -20.35 -26.23
CA VAL A 192 -21.06 -21.36 -25.33
C VAL A 192 -20.16 -20.74 -24.27
N ALA A 193 -19.70 -19.50 -24.47
CA ALA A 193 -18.83 -18.76 -23.57
C ALA A 193 -19.58 -17.76 -22.68
N VAL A 194 -20.91 -17.62 -22.83
CA VAL A 194 -21.80 -16.79 -22.02
C VAL A 194 -22.21 -17.57 -20.77
#